data_02ff0620782911d694e280f8fab49810
#
_entry.id   02ff0620782911d694e280f8fab49810
#
_cell.length_a   1.000
_cell.length_b   1.000
_cell.length_c   1.000
_cell.angle_alpha   90.00
_cell.angle_beta   90.00
_cell.angle_gamma   90.00
#
_symmetry.space_group_name_H-M   'P 1'
#
loop_
_entity.id
_entity.type
_entity.pdbx_description
1 polymer ?
#
loop_
_entity_poly.entity_id
_entity_poly.type
_entity_poly.pdbx_seq_one_letter_code
_entity_poly.pdbx_strand_id
1 'polypeptide(L)'
;MYSLPEPIRQAMESGRVPSPPQVLLRLLQMVDDDGTTMSELARLVEQDPGLCTRVLTAANSPAIRRGNPMRSIESCLIALGTRLVRSIATCLSVQSLFDERAAARIVDLSAFWTHSLLTAELSRSLAAASGYPRPDEAYLAGLLHDVGELILLSALGDPYVQILAAAGSEAALSELESEQLGVHHGEIGTWLVDQWQLDSAFADGILFHHLPADQIVTAAQLPQVVWLAHALSGGDEAPDVLTDLADQMLGDTDRLPLRVLREQAEQRMCVIADAIGIAPPDPATGDRAAGLPRVLAGRRHHPGEAQTRIATLIGNQALMQPLQQDLFALTTDAEVLLALRESARILFDLNSLAFLL
;
A
#
# COMPACT_ATOMS: atom_id res chain seq x y z
N MET A 1 14.68 19.50 -11.58
CA MET A 1 14.23 19.63 -10.18
C MET A 1 12.87 20.29 -10.23
N TYR A 2 11.81 19.53 -10.04
CA TYR A 2 10.44 20.05 -10.06
C TYR A 2 10.25 21.02 -8.91
N SER A 3 9.75 22.22 -9.21
CA SER A 3 9.38 23.22 -8.17
C SER A 3 7.98 22.88 -7.70
N LEU A 4 7.87 22.22 -6.56
CA LEU A 4 6.57 21.91 -5.97
C LEU A 4 5.78 23.20 -5.70
N PRO A 5 4.46 23.22 -5.97
CA PRO A 5 3.58 24.31 -5.58
C PRO A 5 3.68 24.62 -4.08
N GLU A 6 3.61 25.91 -3.75
CA GLU A 6 3.83 26.40 -2.38
C GLU A 6 2.97 25.69 -1.30
N PRO A 7 1.67 25.41 -1.51
CA PRO A 7 0.86 24.72 -0.51
C PRO A 7 1.33 23.29 -0.22
N ILE A 8 1.82 22.59 -1.26
CA ILE A 8 2.33 21.23 -1.15
C ILE A 8 3.69 21.26 -0.42
N ARG A 9 4.57 22.18 -0.81
CA ARG A 9 5.86 22.37 -0.16
C ARG A 9 5.70 22.69 1.34
N GLN A 10 4.80 23.60 1.71
CA GLN A 10 4.51 23.93 3.11
C GLN A 10 3.94 22.72 3.88
N ALA A 11 3.07 21.94 3.27
CA ALA A 11 2.54 20.73 3.88
C ALA A 11 3.65 19.72 4.18
N MET A 12 4.63 19.61 3.30
CA MET A 12 5.80 18.75 3.47
C MET A 12 6.73 19.25 4.56
N GLU A 13 7.08 20.54 4.54
CA GLU A 13 7.91 21.18 5.58
C GLU A 13 7.26 21.11 6.98
N SER A 14 5.93 21.14 7.05
CA SER A 14 5.18 20.98 8.31
C SER A 14 5.09 19.54 8.83
N GLY A 15 5.77 18.58 8.19
CA GLY A 15 5.77 17.17 8.57
C GLY A 15 4.46 16.43 8.28
N ARG A 16 3.61 16.98 7.41
CA ARG A 16 2.38 16.28 6.96
C ARG A 16 2.68 15.14 6.01
N VAL A 17 3.80 15.19 5.30
CA VAL A 17 4.28 14.09 4.48
C VAL A 17 5.17 13.18 5.33
N PRO A 18 4.89 11.87 5.36
CA PRO A 18 5.64 10.95 6.19
C PRO A 18 7.05 10.73 5.67
N SER A 19 8.00 10.63 6.59
CA SER A 19 9.32 10.10 6.27
C SER A 19 9.25 8.57 6.22
N PRO A 20 9.90 7.91 5.25
CA PRO A 20 9.86 6.47 5.15
C PRO A 20 10.54 5.81 6.34
N PRO A 21 9.96 4.74 6.92
CA PRO A 21 10.64 3.95 7.92
C PRO A 21 11.94 3.36 7.35
N GLN A 22 12.96 3.25 8.20
CA GLN A 22 14.24 2.64 7.80
C GLN A 22 14.05 1.22 7.24
N VAL A 23 13.09 0.48 7.79
CA VAL A 23 12.75 -0.88 7.34
C VAL A 23 12.23 -0.85 5.90
N LEU A 24 11.35 0.11 5.54
CA LEU A 24 10.86 0.25 4.18
C LEU A 24 12.01 0.53 3.19
N LEU A 25 12.86 1.52 3.49
CA LEU A 25 14.01 1.83 2.63
C LEU A 25 14.91 0.62 2.39
N ARG A 26 15.16 -0.18 3.44
CA ARG A 26 15.95 -1.40 3.30
C ARG A 26 15.23 -2.49 2.53
N LEU A 27 13.91 -2.66 2.71
CA LEU A 27 13.11 -3.59 1.90
C LEU A 27 13.20 -3.23 0.40
N LEU A 28 13.14 -1.94 0.08
CA LEU A 28 13.28 -1.44 -1.29
C LEU A 28 14.69 -1.73 -1.84
N GLN A 29 15.74 -1.48 -1.07
CA GLN A 29 17.13 -1.74 -1.48
C GLN A 29 17.43 -3.24 -1.66
N MET A 30 16.81 -4.11 -0.87
CA MET A 30 16.98 -5.57 -0.96
C MET A 30 16.35 -6.19 -2.22
N VAL A 31 15.61 -5.42 -3.00
CA VAL A 31 15.01 -5.86 -4.27
C VAL A 31 16.06 -6.10 -5.34
N ASP A 32 17.12 -5.31 -5.33
CA ASP A 32 18.21 -5.38 -6.31
C ASP A 32 19.29 -6.40 -5.95
N ASP A 33 19.19 -7.02 -4.76
CA ASP A 33 20.19 -7.96 -4.26
C ASP A 33 19.70 -9.41 -4.33
N ASP A 34 20.03 -10.10 -5.41
CA ASP A 34 19.80 -11.55 -5.58
C ASP A 34 20.46 -12.40 -4.47
N GLY A 35 21.39 -11.81 -3.71
CA GLY A 35 22.07 -12.42 -2.58
C GLY A 35 21.30 -12.33 -1.27
N THR A 36 20.20 -11.60 -1.19
CA THR A 36 19.41 -11.44 0.03
C THR A 36 18.96 -12.79 0.60
N THR A 37 19.45 -13.12 1.77
CA THR A 37 19.11 -14.37 2.45
C THR A 37 17.80 -14.27 3.23
N MET A 38 17.13 -15.42 3.44
CA MET A 38 15.93 -15.48 4.31
C MET A 38 16.21 -14.91 5.70
N SER A 39 17.41 -15.13 6.25
CA SER A 39 17.79 -14.63 7.57
C SER A 39 17.92 -13.12 7.62
N GLU A 40 18.39 -12.49 6.54
CA GLU A 40 18.49 -11.03 6.46
C GLU A 40 17.12 -10.39 6.37
N LEU A 41 16.23 -10.94 5.55
CA LEU A 41 14.85 -10.47 5.46
C LEU A 41 14.09 -10.66 6.79
N ALA A 42 14.28 -11.80 7.46
CA ALA A 42 13.68 -12.03 8.77
C ALA A 42 14.11 -10.97 9.77
N ARG A 43 15.44 -10.77 9.91
CA ARG A 43 15.98 -9.77 10.83
C ARG A 43 15.51 -8.36 10.53
N LEU A 44 15.37 -8.02 9.24
CA LEU A 44 14.89 -6.71 8.84
C LEU A 44 13.44 -6.47 9.28
N VAL A 45 12.55 -7.42 9.02
CA VAL A 45 11.13 -7.32 9.43
C VAL A 45 11.01 -7.31 10.97
N GLU A 46 11.83 -8.06 11.67
CA GLU A 46 11.85 -8.15 13.13
C GLU A 46 12.40 -6.90 13.83
N GLN A 47 13.08 -5.99 13.11
CA GLN A 47 13.51 -4.70 13.66
C GLN A 47 12.33 -3.77 13.96
N ASP A 48 11.17 -3.96 13.33
CA ASP A 48 9.95 -3.22 13.59
C ASP A 48 8.88 -4.16 14.20
N PRO A 49 8.63 -4.11 15.51
CA PRO A 49 7.66 -4.98 16.17
C PRO A 49 6.24 -4.82 15.63
N GLY A 50 5.86 -3.61 15.19
CA GLY A 50 4.56 -3.33 14.58
C GLY A 50 4.42 -4.05 13.23
N LEU A 51 5.41 -3.88 12.35
CA LEU A 51 5.48 -4.58 11.07
C LEU A 51 5.53 -6.09 11.26
N CYS A 52 6.37 -6.58 12.18
CA CYS A 52 6.49 -8.01 12.51
C CYS A 52 5.12 -8.60 12.87
N THR A 53 4.38 -7.94 13.76
CA THR A 53 3.03 -8.36 14.17
C THR A 53 2.06 -8.37 13.00
N ARG A 54 2.04 -7.33 12.16
CA ARG A 54 1.19 -7.24 10.97
C ARG A 54 1.50 -8.32 9.94
N VAL A 55 2.79 -8.58 9.66
CA VAL A 55 3.23 -9.65 8.76
C VAL A 55 2.82 -11.02 9.28
N LEU A 56 2.98 -11.28 10.58
CA LEU A 56 2.53 -12.54 11.20
C LEU A 56 1.01 -12.70 11.14
N THR A 57 0.26 -11.63 11.36
CA THR A 57 -1.21 -11.63 11.23
C THR A 57 -1.63 -11.93 9.81
N ALA A 58 -1.04 -11.25 8.83
CA ALA A 58 -1.28 -11.47 7.41
C ALA A 58 -0.95 -12.91 6.98
N ALA A 59 0.22 -13.41 7.38
CA ALA A 59 0.66 -14.77 7.07
C ALA A 59 -0.25 -15.85 7.68
N ASN A 60 -0.93 -15.55 8.78
CA ASN A 60 -1.89 -16.42 9.43
C ASN A 60 -3.34 -16.21 8.98
N SER A 61 -3.60 -15.32 8.03
CA SER A 61 -4.95 -15.11 7.47
C SER A 61 -5.48 -16.39 6.82
N PRO A 62 -6.82 -16.56 6.73
CA PRO A 62 -7.43 -17.70 6.04
C PRO A 62 -7.01 -17.84 4.57
N ALA A 63 -6.70 -16.71 3.89
CA ALA A 63 -6.26 -16.71 2.50
C ALA A 63 -4.88 -17.37 2.30
N ILE A 64 -3.99 -17.20 3.26
CA ILE A 64 -2.58 -17.63 3.16
C ILE A 64 -2.32 -18.94 3.91
N ARG A 65 -2.83 -19.07 5.13
CA ARG A 65 -2.50 -20.18 6.00
C ARG A 65 -3.05 -21.53 5.51
N ARG A 66 -2.17 -22.49 5.26
CA ARG A 66 -2.51 -23.85 4.82
C ARG A 66 -2.35 -24.92 5.91
N GLY A 67 -1.81 -24.55 7.09
CA GLY A 67 -1.48 -25.52 8.15
C GLY A 67 -1.47 -24.88 9.53
N ASN A 68 -0.49 -25.28 10.36
CA ASN A 68 -0.32 -24.74 11.71
C ASN A 68 -0.03 -23.23 11.69
N PRO A 69 -0.43 -22.50 12.73
CA PRO A 69 -0.12 -21.08 12.83
C PRO A 69 1.39 -20.81 12.81
N MET A 70 1.79 -19.86 11.97
CA MET A 70 3.17 -19.37 11.91
C MET A 70 3.41 -18.42 13.10
N ARG A 71 4.54 -18.61 13.81
CA ARG A 71 4.83 -17.88 15.05
C ARG A 71 6.07 -17.02 14.97
N SER A 72 6.81 -17.06 13.85
CA SER A 72 7.99 -16.25 13.58
C SER A 72 8.05 -15.87 12.12
N ILE A 73 8.76 -14.78 11.81
CA ILE A 73 9.00 -14.37 10.42
C ILE A 73 9.75 -15.45 9.66
N GLU A 74 10.68 -16.12 10.31
CA GLU A 74 11.41 -17.24 9.72
C GLU A 74 10.47 -18.38 9.29
N SER A 75 9.47 -18.73 10.12
CA SER A 75 8.44 -19.72 9.75
C SER A 75 7.56 -19.25 8.57
N CYS A 76 7.29 -17.95 8.47
CA CYS A 76 6.59 -17.37 7.31
C CYS A 76 7.44 -17.50 6.04
N LEU A 77 8.72 -17.18 6.11
CA LEU A 77 9.65 -17.28 4.97
C LEU A 77 9.79 -18.72 4.47
N ILE A 78 9.88 -19.70 5.38
CA ILE A 78 9.94 -21.12 5.02
C ILE A 78 8.64 -21.58 4.34
N ALA A 79 7.49 -21.16 4.86
CA ALA A 79 6.18 -21.62 4.39
C ALA A 79 5.69 -20.89 3.13
N LEU A 80 5.97 -19.61 3.00
CA LEU A 80 5.42 -18.71 1.96
C LEU A 80 6.45 -18.29 0.92
N GLY A 81 7.73 -18.41 1.24
CA GLY A 81 8.84 -17.90 0.44
C GLY A 81 9.15 -16.43 0.69
N THR A 82 10.37 -16.04 0.32
CA THR A 82 10.88 -14.66 0.51
C THR A 82 10.04 -13.62 -0.24
N ARG A 83 9.63 -13.93 -1.46
CA ARG A 83 8.88 -13.01 -2.34
C ARG A 83 7.56 -12.56 -1.72
N LEU A 84 6.71 -13.49 -1.28
CA LEU A 84 5.41 -13.14 -0.71
C LEU A 84 5.54 -12.39 0.62
N VAL A 85 6.44 -12.82 1.50
CA VAL A 85 6.70 -12.14 2.79
C VAL A 85 7.22 -10.72 2.54
N ARG A 86 8.12 -10.52 1.58
CA ARG A 86 8.64 -9.21 1.22
C ARG A 86 7.53 -8.31 0.64
N SER A 87 6.70 -8.82 -0.27
CA SER A 87 5.56 -8.07 -0.82
C SER A 87 4.60 -7.61 0.26
N ILE A 88 4.22 -8.49 1.18
CA ILE A 88 3.37 -8.17 2.33
C ILE A 88 4.04 -7.11 3.22
N ALA A 89 5.31 -7.31 3.58
CA ALA A 89 6.04 -6.38 4.45
C ALA A 89 6.17 -4.98 3.81
N THR A 90 6.47 -4.92 2.51
CA THR A 90 6.57 -3.65 1.77
C THR A 90 5.21 -2.95 1.71
N CYS A 91 4.15 -3.66 1.33
CA CYS A 91 2.81 -3.10 1.26
C CYS A 91 2.35 -2.56 2.63
N LEU A 92 2.53 -3.35 3.69
CA LEU A 92 2.20 -2.94 5.05
C LEU A 92 3.02 -1.73 5.53
N SER A 93 4.29 -1.65 5.13
CA SER A 93 5.15 -0.51 5.47
C SER A 93 4.71 0.76 4.76
N VAL A 94 4.37 0.69 3.46
CA VAL A 94 3.83 1.83 2.72
C VAL A 94 2.47 2.24 3.29
N GLN A 95 1.57 1.29 3.53
CA GLN A 95 0.26 1.54 4.10
C GLN A 95 0.37 2.27 5.45
N SER A 96 1.28 1.84 6.33
CA SER A 96 1.45 2.46 7.65
C SER A 96 1.89 3.93 7.61
N LEU A 97 2.47 4.38 6.51
CA LEU A 97 2.83 5.80 6.33
C LEU A 97 1.59 6.70 6.23
N PHE A 98 0.48 6.19 5.74
CA PHE A 98 -0.69 6.97 5.38
C PHE A 98 -1.93 6.67 6.23
N ASP A 99 -2.04 5.47 6.85
CA ASP A 99 -3.22 5.01 7.61
C ASP A 99 -3.52 5.83 8.87
N GLU A 100 -2.52 6.46 9.49
CA GLU A 100 -2.70 7.18 10.77
C GLU A 100 -3.26 8.59 10.60
N ARG A 101 -3.49 9.07 9.39
CA ARG A 101 -3.82 10.47 9.11
C ARG A 101 -5.31 10.69 8.85
N ALA A 102 -5.76 11.93 9.12
CA ALA A 102 -7.17 12.32 9.08
C ALA A 102 -7.90 12.03 7.75
N ALA A 103 -7.16 11.90 6.65
CA ALA A 103 -7.69 11.58 5.33
C ALA A 103 -8.35 10.20 5.24
N ALA A 104 -7.82 9.20 5.92
CA ALA A 104 -8.41 7.84 5.98
C ALA A 104 -9.81 7.78 6.60
N ARG A 105 -10.29 8.90 7.17
CA ARG A 105 -11.65 9.00 7.73
C ARG A 105 -12.70 9.47 6.72
N ILE A 106 -12.27 10.07 5.61
CA ILE A 106 -13.16 10.70 4.62
C ILE A 106 -13.15 9.91 3.31
N VAL A 107 -12.07 9.17 3.06
CA VAL A 107 -11.83 8.45 1.80
C VAL A 107 -11.62 6.96 2.09
N ASP A 108 -12.28 6.11 1.33
CA ASP A 108 -12.02 4.68 1.31
C ASP A 108 -10.87 4.39 0.35
N LEU A 109 -9.74 3.96 0.89
CA LEU A 109 -8.55 3.64 0.13
C LEU A 109 -8.52 2.19 -0.38
N SER A 110 -9.58 1.40 -0.19
CA SER A 110 -9.59 0.00 -0.60
C SER A 110 -9.41 -0.17 -2.11
N ALA A 111 -10.07 0.67 -2.92
CA ALA A 111 -9.91 0.69 -4.37
C ALA A 111 -8.47 1.07 -4.76
N PHE A 112 -7.92 2.11 -4.16
CA PHE A 112 -6.54 2.55 -4.36
C PHE A 112 -5.54 1.42 -4.10
N TRP A 113 -5.62 0.77 -2.93
CA TRP A 113 -4.69 -0.32 -2.59
C TRP A 113 -4.88 -1.55 -3.48
N THR A 114 -6.11 -1.86 -3.88
CA THR A 114 -6.41 -2.96 -4.80
C THR A 114 -5.79 -2.70 -6.17
N HIS A 115 -5.94 -1.48 -6.70
CA HIS A 115 -5.34 -1.05 -7.95
C HIS A 115 -3.80 -1.09 -7.88
N SER A 116 -3.22 -0.46 -6.86
CA SER A 116 -1.76 -0.45 -6.67
C SER A 116 -1.17 -1.86 -6.56
N LEU A 117 -1.84 -2.78 -5.85
CA LEU A 117 -1.42 -4.19 -5.75
C LEU A 117 -1.56 -4.94 -7.08
N LEU A 118 -2.64 -4.71 -7.82
CA LEU A 118 -2.83 -5.35 -9.13
C LEU A 118 -1.79 -4.85 -10.12
N THR A 119 -1.56 -3.55 -10.19
CA THR A 119 -0.51 -2.94 -11.02
C THR A 119 0.87 -3.46 -10.64
N ALA A 120 1.16 -3.64 -9.35
CA ALA A 120 2.41 -4.22 -8.89
C ALA A 120 2.61 -5.67 -9.37
N GLU A 121 1.60 -6.53 -9.21
CA GLU A 121 1.68 -7.93 -9.64
C GLU A 121 1.74 -8.08 -11.17
N LEU A 122 1.05 -7.19 -11.91
CA LEU A 122 1.15 -7.10 -13.36
C LEU A 122 2.54 -6.64 -13.79
N SER A 123 3.08 -5.57 -13.19
CA SER A 123 4.41 -5.06 -13.48
C SER A 123 5.48 -6.14 -13.31
N ARG A 124 5.44 -6.89 -12.21
CA ARG A 124 6.33 -8.03 -11.98
C ARG A 124 6.20 -9.09 -13.07
N SER A 125 4.97 -9.44 -13.41
CA SER A 125 4.70 -10.50 -14.38
C SER A 125 5.15 -10.11 -15.78
N LEU A 126 4.86 -8.90 -16.21
CA LEU A 126 5.28 -8.33 -17.49
C LEU A 126 6.81 -8.19 -17.57
N ALA A 127 7.44 -7.69 -16.51
CA ALA A 127 8.90 -7.58 -16.41
C ALA A 127 9.58 -8.94 -16.55
N ALA A 128 9.12 -9.96 -15.80
CA ALA A 128 9.66 -11.31 -15.89
C ALA A 128 9.49 -11.90 -17.28
N ALA A 129 8.39 -11.62 -17.90
CA ALA A 129 8.01 -12.11 -19.19
C ALA A 129 8.78 -11.47 -20.34
N SER A 130 9.04 -10.17 -20.25
CA SER A 130 9.82 -9.40 -21.23
C SER A 130 11.34 -9.51 -21.01
N GLY A 131 11.79 -10.31 -20.04
CA GLY A 131 13.21 -10.47 -19.73
C GLY A 131 13.83 -9.25 -19.02
N TYR A 132 13.03 -8.39 -18.41
CA TYR A 132 13.55 -7.31 -17.57
C TYR A 132 14.34 -7.92 -16.38
N PRO A 133 15.57 -7.47 -16.11
CA PRO A 133 16.44 -8.18 -15.18
C PRO A 133 15.98 -8.12 -13.72
N ARG A 134 15.15 -7.15 -13.36
CA ARG A 134 14.73 -6.88 -11.97
C ARG A 134 13.20 -6.85 -11.81
N PRO A 135 12.48 -8.00 -11.92
CA PRO A 135 11.00 -8.02 -11.86
C PRO A 135 10.44 -7.52 -10.53
N ASP A 136 11.19 -7.66 -9.44
CA ASP A 136 10.75 -7.17 -8.12
C ASP A 136 10.86 -5.64 -8.00
N GLU A 137 11.79 -5.01 -8.73
CA GLU A 137 11.82 -3.55 -8.89
C GLU A 137 10.57 -3.06 -9.64
N ALA A 138 10.19 -3.74 -10.72
CA ALA A 138 8.96 -3.42 -11.44
C ALA A 138 7.71 -3.57 -10.55
N TYR A 139 7.69 -4.59 -9.68
CA TYR A 139 6.64 -4.72 -8.66
C TYR A 139 6.54 -3.48 -7.78
N LEU A 140 7.66 -2.99 -7.28
CA LEU A 140 7.67 -1.82 -6.40
C LEU A 140 7.30 -0.54 -7.13
N ALA A 141 7.76 -0.36 -8.36
CA ALA A 141 7.37 0.78 -9.19
C ALA A 141 5.85 0.76 -9.44
N GLY A 142 5.28 -0.40 -9.75
CA GLY A 142 3.83 -0.57 -9.86
C GLY A 142 3.08 -0.39 -8.54
N LEU A 143 3.65 -0.76 -7.38
CA LEU A 143 3.01 -0.53 -6.09
C LEU A 143 2.95 0.96 -5.71
N LEU A 144 3.93 1.73 -6.14
CA LEU A 144 4.12 3.13 -5.74
C LEU A 144 3.71 4.13 -6.84
N HIS A 145 3.22 3.67 -8.01
CA HIS A 145 2.97 4.57 -9.15
C HIS A 145 2.01 5.72 -8.81
N ASP A 146 1.00 5.46 -7.98
CA ASP A 146 0.00 6.43 -7.52
C ASP A 146 0.27 6.99 -6.12
N VAL A 147 1.44 6.74 -5.52
CA VAL A 147 1.73 7.19 -4.15
C VAL A 147 1.58 8.72 -3.98
N GLY A 148 1.71 9.47 -5.06
CA GLY A 148 1.50 10.91 -5.09
C GLY A 148 0.08 11.33 -4.68
N GLU A 149 -0.95 10.53 -5.00
CA GLU A 149 -2.33 10.78 -4.54
C GLU A 149 -2.43 10.75 -3.01
N LEU A 150 -1.78 9.79 -2.37
CA LEU A 150 -1.75 9.71 -0.91
C LEU A 150 -1.04 10.89 -0.28
N ILE A 151 -0.01 11.42 -0.96
CA ILE A 151 0.68 12.62 -0.52
C ILE A 151 -0.22 13.84 -0.67
N LEU A 152 -0.85 14.02 -1.83
CA LEU A 152 -1.78 15.11 -2.09
C LEU A 152 -2.96 15.08 -1.10
N LEU A 153 -3.50 13.91 -0.84
CA LEU A 153 -4.56 13.71 0.15
C LEU A 153 -4.11 14.09 1.56
N SER A 154 -2.90 13.69 1.95
CA SER A 154 -2.31 14.01 3.26
C SER A 154 -1.95 15.50 3.39
N ALA A 155 -1.48 16.11 2.32
CA ALA A 155 -1.04 17.50 2.29
C ALA A 155 -2.20 18.50 2.26
N LEU A 156 -3.19 18.24 1.42
CA LEU A 156 -4.27 19.17 1.09
C LEU A 156 -5.59 18.84 1.83
N GLY A 157 -5.85 17.55 2.14
CA GLY A 157 -7.10 17.16 2.80
C GLY A 157 -8.35 17.41 1.94
N ASP A 158 -9.36 18.10 2.53
CA ASP A 158 -10.65 18.36 1.87
C ASP A 158 -10.56 18.96 0.46
N PRO A 159 -9.68 19.93 0.14
CA PRO A 159 -9.49 20.40 -1.23
C PRO A 159 -9.18 19.28 -2.23
N TYR A 160 -8.31 18.33 -1.86
CA TYR A 160 -7.99 17.22 -2.76
C TYR A 160 -9.14 16.20 -2.85
N VAL A 161 -9.87 15.98 -1.76
CA VAL A 161 -11.10 15.16 -1.76
C VAL A 161 -12.12 15.69 -2.77
N GLN A 162 -12.22 17.01 -2.96
CA GLN A 162 -13.11 17.60 -3.98
C GLN A 162 -12.62 17.30 -5.40
N ILE A 163 -11.31 17.30 -5.64
CA ILE A 163 -10.72 16.93 -6.94
C ILE A 163 -11.02 15.45 -7.23
N LEU A 164 -10.78 14.55 -6.27
CA LEU A 164 -11.10 13.13 -6.38
C LEU A 164 -12.60 12.90 -6.69
N ALA A 165 -13.47 13.63 -6.02
CA ALA A 165 -14.92 13.50 -6.22
C ALA A 165 -15.40 14.02 -7.60
N ALA A 166 -14.65 14.94 -8.21
CA ALA A 166 -14.95 15.48 -9.54
C ALA A 166 -14.35 14.61 -10.66
N ALA A 167 -13.33 13.82 -10.37
CA ALA A 167 -12.69 12.95 -11.34
C ALA A 167 -13.58 11.75 -11.67
N GLY A 168 -13.83 11.53 -12.96
CA GLY A 168 -14.58 10.37 -13.46
C GLY A 168 -13.70 9.20 -13.88
N SER A 169 -12.38 9.44 -14.03
CA SER A 169 -11.36 8.45 -14.38
C SER A 169 -9.99 8.94 -13.89
N GLU A 170 -8.99 8.07 -13.90
CA GLU A 170 -7.61 8.44 -13.53
C GLU A 170 -7.00 9.46 -14.48
N ALA A 171 -7.23 9.33 -15.79
CA ALA A 171 -6.79 10.34 -16.76
C ALA A 171 -7.40 11.71 -16.46
N ALA A 172 -8.71 11.76 -16.16
CA ALA A 172 -9.39 13.00 -15.76
C ALA A 172 -8.85 13.54 -14.42
N LEU A 173 -8.46 12.67 -13.49
CA LEU A 173 -7.82 13.08 -12.23
C LEU A 173 -6.50 13.81 -12.48
N SER A 174 -5.62 13.22 -13.28
CA SER A 174 -4.31 13.80 -13.62
C SER A 174 -4.44 15.16 -14.31
N GLU A 175 -5.46 15.33 -15.19
CA GLU A 175 -5.78 16.62 -15.82
C GLU A 175 -6.27 17.64 -14.80
N LEU A 176 -7.23 17.28 -13.94
CA LEU A 176 -7.76 18.17 -12.89
C LEU A 176 -6.70 18.60 -11.88
N GLU A 177 -5.81 17.70 -11.50
CA GLU A 177 -4.67 18.01 -10.65
C GLU A 177 -3.76 19.05 -11.31
N SER A 178 -3.39 18.82 -12.57
CA SER A 178 -2.54 19.74 -13.33
C SER A 178 -3.20 21.13 -13.48
N GLU A 179 -4.52 21.18 -13.74
CA GLU A 179 -5.24 22.43 -13.86
C GLU A 179 -5.40 23.18 -12.55
N GLN A 180 -5.71 22.48 -11.45
CA GLN A 180 -6.06 23.12 -10.18
C GLN A 180 -4.88 23.30 -9.25
N LEU A 181 -3.91 22.37 -9.30
CA LEU A 181 -2.73 22.36 -8.41
C LEU A 181 -1.44 22.78 -9.11
N GLY A 182 -1.42 22.77 -10.45
CA GLY A 182 -0.23 23.03 -11.26
C GLY A 182 0.77 21.87 -11.24
N VAL A 183 0.35 20.70 -10.77
CA VAL A 183 1.16 19.48 -10.65
C VAL A 183 0.23 18.29 -10.52
N HIS A 184 0.58 17.13 -11.09
CA HIS A 184 -0.18 15.90 -10.95
C HIS A 184 0.52 14.88 -10.02
N HIS A 185 -0.24 13.87 -9.57
CA HIS A 185 0.24 12.87 -8.59
C HIS A 185 1.52 12.13 -9.05
N GLY A 186 1.68 11.85 -10.34
CA GLY A 186 2.92 11.23 -10.86
C GLY A 186 4.17 12.08 -10.60
N GLU A 187 4.10 13.41 -10.74
CA GLU A 187 5.20 14.31 -10.42
C GLU A 187 5.49 14.34 -8.91
N ILE A 188 4.45 14.31 -8.09
CA ILE A 188 4.56 14.27 -6.62
C ILE A 188 5.15 12.93 -6.16
N GLY A 189 4.72 11.82 -6.74
CA GLY A 189 5.27 10.49 -6.47
C GLY A 189 6.75 10.40 -6.84
N THR A 190 7.11 10.91 -8.02
CA THR A 190 8.51 11.02 -8.48
C THR A 190 9.36 11.82 -7.51
N TRP A 191 8.87 12.99 -7.09
CA TRP A 191 9.57 13.79 -6.08
C TRP A 191 9.79 13.00 -4.78
N LEU A 192 8.80 12.23 -4.31
CA LEU A 192 8.92 11.43 -3.08
C LEU A 192 10.02 10.37 -3.21
N VAL A 193 10.02 9.60 -4.31
CA VAL A 193 11.00 8.53 -4.49
C VAL A 193 12.41 9.06 -4.71
N ASP A 194 12.56 10.25 -5.29
CA ASP A 194 13.82 10.99 -5.34
C ASP A 194 14.33 11.33 -3.93
N GLN A 195 13.44 11.77 -3.02
CA GLN A 195 13.79 11.99 -1.62
C GLN A 195 14.22 10.70 -0.90
N TRP A 196 13.67 9.57 -1.32
CA TRP A 196 14.04 8.25 -0.83
C TRP A 196 15.32 7.70 -1.48
N GLN A 197 15.92 8.45 -2.41
CA GLN A 197 17.15 8.09 -3.12
C GLN A 197 17.02 6.77 -3.89
N LEU A 198 15.86 6.52 -4.47
CA LEU A 198 15.63 5.39 -5.36
C LEU A 198 16.18 5.71 -6.77
N ASP A 199 16.38 4.66 -7.57
CA ASP A 199 16.92 4.76 -8.93
C ASP A 199 16.06 5.68 -9.83
N SER A 200 16.70 6.40 -10.76
CA SER A 200 16.02 7.29 -11.72
C SER A 200 15.05 6.54 -12.63
N ALA A 201 15.35 5.30 -13.02
CA ALA A 201 14.44 4.49 -13.82
C ALA A 201 13.14 4.16 -13.07
N PHE A 202 13.23 4.00 -11.75
CA PHE A 202 12.09 3.82 -10.86
C PHE A 202 11.22 5.09 -10.82
N ALA A 203 11.85 6.26 -10.68
CA ALA A 203 11.18 7.56 -10.71
C ALA A 203 10.47 7.79 -12.06
N ASP A 204 11.10 7.42 -13.17
CA ASP A 204 10.52 7.50 -14.52
C ASP A 204 9.29 6.57 -14.66
N GLY A 205 9.30 5.40 -14.04
CA GLY A 205 8.15 4.49 -14.02
C GLY A 205 6.92 5.12 -13.35
N ILE A 206 7.15 5.89 -12.29
CA ILE A 206 6.09 6.63 -11.59
C ILE A 206 5.65 7.86 -12.38
N LEU A 207 6.59 8.60 -12.96
CA LEU A 207 6.29 9.84 -13.68
C LEU A 207 5.48 9.60 -14.95
N PHE A 208 5.77 8.51 -15.67
CA PHE A 208 5.32 8.31 -17.04
C PHE A 208 4.13 7.36 -17.17
N HIS A 209 3.54 6.89 -16.08
CA HIS A 209 2.45 5.90 -16.16
C HIS A 209 1.15 6.42 -16.79
N HIS A 210 0.99 7.75 -16.92
CA HIS A 210 -0.10 8.41 -17.64
C HIS A 210 0.28 9.03 -18.97
N LEU A 211 1.51 8.80 -19.45
CA LEU A 211 1.89 9.32 -20.78
C LEU A 211 1.02 8.73 -21.89
N PRO A 212 0.76 9.49 -22.97
CA PRO A 212 0.16 8.96 -24.18
C PRO A 212 0.95 7.77 -24.74
N ALA A 213 0.24 6.78 -25.31
CA ALA A 213 0.84 5.55 -25.81
C ALA A 213 1.96 5.76 -26.83
N ASP A 214 1.83 6.77 -27.70
CA ASP A 214 2.83 7.13 -28.70
C ASP A 214 4.14 7.67 -28.11
N GLN A 215 4.11 8.19 -26.90
CA GLN A 215 5.29 8.68 -26.19
C GLN A 215 5.96 7.56 -25.37
N ILE A 216 5.16 6.75 -24.64
CA ILE A 216 5.70 5.71 -23.77
C ILE A 216 6.44 4.60 -24.53
N VAL A 217 6.06 4.32 -25.79
CA VAL A 217 6.75 3.31 -26.63
C VAL A 217 8.24 3.62 -26.86
N THR A 218 8.66 4.86 -26.65
CA THR A 218 10.07 5.29 -26.79
C THR A 218 10.82 5.35 -25.48
N ALA A 219 10.14 5.12 -24.35
CA ALA A 219 10.73 5.15 -23.02
C ALA A 219 11.60 3.91 -22.73
N ALA A 220 12.32 3.93 -21.61
CA ALA A 220 13.02 2.74 -21.12
C ALA A 220 12.02 1.63 -20.73
N GLN A 221 12.52 0.39 -20.61
CA GLN A 221 11.68 -0.79 -20.41
C GLN A 221 10.86 -0.75 -19.10
N LEU A 222 11.41 -0.25 -17.99
CA LEU A 222 10.69 -0.19 -16.71
C LEU A 222 9.46 0.74 -16.79
N PRO A 223 9.55 2.00 -17.25
CA PRO A 223 8.37 2.84 -17.52
C PRO A 223 7.33 2.18 -18.44
N GLN A 224 7.75 1.51 -19.50
CA GLN A 224 6.84 0.79 -20.40
C GLN A 224 6.10 -0.33 -19.68
N VAL A 225 6.80 -1.10 -18.85
CA VAL A 225 6.21 -2.18 -18.05
C VAL A 225 5.18 -1.63 -17.05
N VAL A 226 5.50 -0.53 -16.35
CA VAL A 226 4.58 0.07 -15.36
C VAL A 226 3.36 0.65 -16.07
N TRP A 227 3.55 1.37 -17.17
CA TRP A 227 2.48 1.92 -17.99
C TRP A 227 1.52 0.83 -18.47
N LEU A 228 2.04 -0.26 -19.05
CA LEU A 228 1.23 -1.37 -19.55
C LEU A 228 0.50 -2.09 -18.40
N ALA A 229 1.15 -2.26 -17.25
CA ALA A 229 0.54 -2.84 -16.07
C ALA A 229 -0.62 -1.98 -15.54
N HIS A 230 -0.42 -0.66 -15.51
CA HIS A 230 -1.45 0.30 -15.13
C HIS A 230 -2.64 0.26 -16.10
N ALA A 231 -2.43 0.33 -17.40
CA ALA A 231 -3.47 0.22 -18.42
C ALA A 231 -4.25 -1.12 -18.33
N LEU A 232 -3.56 -2.23 -18.08
CA LEU A 232 -4.19 -3.52 -17.87
C LEU A 232 -4.99 -3.60 -16.57
N SER A 233 -4.60 -2.89 -15.52
CA SER A 233 -5.31 -2.89 -14.23
C SER A 233 -6.59 -2.06 -14.29
N GLY A 234 -6.60 -0.91 -14.97
CA GLY A 234 -7.76 -0.01 -15.11
C GLY A 234 -8.88 -0.58 -15.96
N GLY A 235 -8.57 -1.35 -17.00
CA GLY A 235 -9.55 -2.01 -17.84
C GLY A 235 -10.28 -1.12 -18.85
N ASP A 236 -9.80 0.11 -19.07
CA ASP A 236 -10.42 1.09 -19.96
C ASP A 236 -10.06 0.90 -21.44
N GLU A 237 -8.92 0.26 -21.71
CA GLU A 237 -8.46 0.00 -23.06
C GLU A 237 -8.93 -1.34 -23.62
N ALA A 238 -9.21 -1.39 -24.92
CA ALA A 238 -9.58 -2.64 -25.58
C ALA A 238 -8.40 -3.64 -25.56
N PRO A 239 -8.62 -4.90 -25.18
CA PRO A 239 -7.56 -5.90 -25.06
C PRO A 239 -6.66 -6.04 -26.28
N ASP A 240 -7.21 -5.87 -27.51
CA ASP A 240 -6.45 -5.98 -28.75
C ASP A 240 -5.45 -4.82 -28.91
N VAL A 241 -5.84 -3.58 -28.51
CA VAL A 241 -4.96 -2.41 -28.55
C VAL A 241 -3.79 -2.59 -27.57
N LEU A 242 -4.06 -3.08 -26.36
CA LEU A 242 -3.01 -3.33 -25.36
C LEU A 242 -2.06 -4.45 -25.81
N THR A 243 -2.54 -5.45 -26.57
CA THR A 243 -1.68 -6.50 -27.12
C THR A 243 -0.70 -5.94 -28.15
N ASP A 244 -1.18 -5.12 -29.09
CA ASP A 244 -0.34 -4.49 -30.10
C ASP A 244 0.72 -3.57 -29.46
N LEU A 245 0.34 -2.81 -28.44
CA LEU A 245 1.26 -1.94 -27.69
C LEU A 245 2.28 -2.77 -26.89
N ALA A 246 1.87 -3.86 -26.26
CA ALA A 246 2.78 -4.75 -25.55
C ALA A 246 3.84 -5.35 -26.49
N ASP A 247 3.45 -5.77 -27.69
CA ASP A 247 4.38 -6.28 -28.69
C ASP A 247 5.39 -5.23 -29.15
N GLN A 248 4.95 -3.97 -29.30
CA GLN A 248 5.83 -2.86 -29.64
C GLN A 248 6.82 -2.51 -28.54
N MET A 249 6.38 -2.54 -27.27
CA MET A 249 7.18 -2.13 -26.12
C MET A 249 8.11 -3.24 -25.62
N LEU A 250 7.57 -4.45 -25.49
CA LEU A 250 8.23 -5.55 -24.78
C LEU A 250 8.73 -6.65 -25.75
N GLY A 251 8.50 -6.50 -27.06
CA GLY A 251 8.82 -7.51 -28.07
C GLY A 251 7.75 -8.60 -28.12
N ASP A 252 7.95 -9.59 -29.02
CA ASP A 252 7.00 -10.66 -29.31
C ASP A 252 6.40 -11.30 -28.05
N THR A 253 5.20 -10.85 -27.69
CA THR A 253 4.44 -11.32 -26.55
C THR A 253 3.55 -12.53 -26.87
N ASP A 254 3.65 -13.15 -28.06
CA ASP A 254 2.99 -14.41 -28.40
C ASP A 254 3.23 -15.50 -27.34
N ARG A 255 4.27 -15.30 -26.52
CA ARG A 255 4.59 -16.17 -25.36
C ARG A 255 3.75 -15.89 -24.12
N LEU A 256 3.02 -14.76 -24.06
CA LEU A 256 2.36 -14.30 -22.85
C LEU A 256 0.99 -13.68 -23.17
N PRO A 257 -0.06 -14.48 -23.17
CA PRO A 257 -1.39 -13.93 -23.31
C PRO A 257 -1.66 -12.97 -22.13
N LEU A 258 -1.76 -11.66 -22.39
CA LEU A 258 -2.00 -10.61 -21.37
C LEU A 258 -3.16 -10.93 -20.45
N ARG A 259 -4.20 -11.59 -21.00
CA ARG A 259 -5.34 -12.06 -20.22
C ARG A 259 -4.92 -13.06 -19.13
N VAL A 260 -4.04 -14.01 -19.44
CA VAL A 260 -3.58 -15.02 -18.45
C VAL A 260 -2.72 -14.35 -17.37
N LEU A 261 -1.85 -13.41 -17.77
CA LEU A 261 -1.05 -12.62 -16.81
C LEU A 261 -1.95 -11.84 -15.87
N ARG A 262 -2.99 -11.20 -16.39
CA ARG A 262 -3.96 -10.45 -15.60
C ARG A 262 -4.71 -11.36 -14.63
N GLU A 263 -5.28 -12.48 -15.09
CA GLU A 263 -5.98 -13.45 -14.24
C GLU A 263 -5.09 -13.95 -13.09
N GLN A 264 -3.82 -14.25 -13.38
CA GLN A 264 -2.85 -14.66 -12.36
C GLN A 264 -2.47 -13.54 -11.40
N ALA A 265 -2.32 -12.32 -11.90
CA ALA A 265 -2.04 -11.15 -11.08
C ALA A 265 -3.22 -10.82 -10.14
N GLU A 266 -4.46 -10.87 -10.65
CA GLU A 266 -5.68 -10.71 -9.84
C GLU A 266 -5.76 -11.75 -8.71
N GLN A 267 -5.44 -13.01 -8.99
CA GLN A 267 -5.43 -14.06 -7.95
C GLN A 267 -4.39 -13.76 -6.86
N ARG A 268 -3.17 -13.34 -7.23
CA ARG A 268 -2.12 -13.00 -6.26
C ARG A 268 -2.47 -11.73 -5.48
N MET A 269 -2.99 -10.72 -6.17
CA MET A 269 -3.47 -9.48 -5.55
C MET A 269 -4.54 -9.78 -4.49
N CYS A 270 -5.57 -10.59 -4.82
CA CYS A 270 -6.62 -10.97 -3.87
C CYS A 270 -6.06 -11.63 -2.62
N VAL A 271 -5.07 -12.53 -2.75
CA VAL A 271 -4.42 -13.19 -1.62
C VAL A 271 -3.72 -12.17 -0.70
N ILE A 272 -2.99 -11.21 -1.28
CA ILE A 272 -2.29 -10.19 -0.51
C ILE A 272 -3.29 -9.23 0.12
N ALA A 273 -4.28 -8.73 -0.64
CA ALA A 273 -5.29 -7.79 -0.16
C ALA A 273 -6.06 -8.35 1.05
N ASP A 274 -6.56 -9.59 0.94
CA ASP A 274 -7.24 -10.26 2.07
C ASP A 274 -6.32 -10.41 3.28
N ALA A 275 -5.06 -10.77 3.06
CA ALA A 275 -4.08 -10.94 4.12
C ALA A 275 -3.81 -9.65 4.91
N ILE A 276 -3.81 -8.50 4.24
CA ILE A 276 -3.56 -7.19 4.86
C ILE A 276 -4.84 -6.45 5.24
N GLY A 277 -6.01 -7.11 5.10
CA GLY A 277 -7.30 -6.58 5.53
C GLY A 277 -7.92 -5.56 4.58
N ILE A 278 -7.53 -5.58 3.28
CA ILE A 278 -8.14 -4.78 2.24
C ILE A 278 -9.28 -5.61 1.61
N ALA A 279 -10.51 -5.09 1.69
CA ALA A 279 -11.63 -5.71 0.99
C ALA A 279 -11.54 -5.37 -0.51
N PRO A 280 -11.38 -6.36 -1.40
CA PRO A 280 -11.43 -6.08 -2.83
C PRO A 280 -12.83 -5.53 -3.20
N PRO A 281 -12.92 -4.65 -4.22
CA PRO A 281 -14.20 -4.13 -4.68
C PRO A 281 -15.11 -5.28 -5.13
N ASP A 282 -16.41 -5.19 -4.81
CA ASP A 282 -17.39 -6.19 -5.17
C ASP A 282 -17.57 -6.24 -6.70
N PRO A 283 -17.25 -7.35 -7.36
CA PRO A 283 -17.41 -7.47 -8.81
C PRO A 283 -18.87 -7.32 -9.28
N ALA A 284 -19.85 -7.49 -8.38
CA ALA A 284 -21.27 -7.34 -8.70
C ALA A 284 -21.71 -5.87 -8.79
N THR A 285 -20.96 -4.93 -8.23
CA THR A 285 -21.31 -3.49 -8.28
C THR A 285 -20.93 -2.83 -9.60
N GLY A 286 -20.24 -3.52 -10.49
CA GLY A 286 -19.71 -2.92 -11.73
C GLY A 286 -18.60 -1.90 -11.48
N ASP A 287 -18.25 -1.70 -10.24
CA ASP A 287 -17.28 -0.75 -9.72
C ASP A 287 -15.84 -1.29 -9.94
N ARG A 288 -15.52 -1.60 -11.19
CA ARG A 288 -14.13 -1.69 -11.67
C ARG A 288 -13.60 -0.27 -11.85
N ALA A 289 -14.00 0.61 -10.93
CA ALA A 289 -13.55 1.98 -10.95
C ALA A 289 -12.02 1.95 -10.82
N ALA A 290 -11.38 2.32 -11.89
CA ALA A 290 -10.02 2.74 -11.96
C ALA A 290 -9.57 3.30 -10.61
N GLY A 291 -8.65 2.66 -9.95
CA GLY A 291 -7.88 2.91 -8.73
C GLY A 291 -8.17 4.10 -7.82
N LEU A 292 -9.08 4.98 -8.19
CA LEU A 292 -9.36 6.22 -7.47
C LEU A 292 -9.82 5.96 -6.04
N PRO A 293 -9.26 6.67 -5.07
CA PRO A 293 -9.73 6.67 -3.70
C PRO A 293 -11.22 7.05 -3.65
N ARG A 294 -12.05 6.19 -3.06
CA ARG A 294 -13.48 6.40 -3.03
C ARG A 294 -13.86 7.43 -1.97
N VAL A 295 -14.32 8.59 -2.40
CA VAL A 295 -14.89 9.58 -1.47
C VAL A 295 -16.17 9.00 -0.88
N LEU A 296 -16.18 8.79 0.43
CA LEU A 296 -17.33 8.27 1.16
C LEU A 296 -18.44 9.31 1.13
N ALA A 297 -19.38 9.18 0.18
CA ALA A 297 -20.50 10.09 0.04
C ALA A 297 -21.33 10.09 1.34
N GLY A 298 -21.30 11.22 2.06
CA GLY A 298 -22.39 11.60 2.92
C GLY A 298 -22.62 10.81 4.20
N ARG A 299 -21.61 10.29 4.89
CA ARG A 299 -21.74 10.22 6.34
C ARG A 299 -21.67 11.64 6.87
N ARG A 300 -22.83 12.32 6.88
CA ARG A 300 -23.01 13.47 7.76
C ARG A 300 -22.61 12.98 9.15
N HIS A 301 -21.40 13.34 9.56
CA HIS A 301 -20.96 13.08 10.91
C HIS A 301 -22.00 13.71 11.84
N HIS A 302 -22.69 12.87 12.59
CA HIS A 302 -23.23 13.34 13.86
C HIS A 302 -21.99 13.69 14.70
N PRO A 303 -21.82 14.96 15.09
CA PRO A 303 -20.63 15.40 15.85
C PRO A 303 -20.40 14.57 17.12
N GLY A 304 -21.45 13.92 17.65
CA GLY A 304 -21.38 13.05 18.80
C GLY A 304 -20.64 11.73 18.60
N GLU A 305 -20.71 11.09 17.42
CA GLU A 305 -20.05 9.78 17.21
C GLU A 305 -18.53 9.91 17.06
N ALA A 306 -18.06 10.96 16.40
CA ALA A 306 -16.63 11.24 16.29
C ALA A 306 -16.03 11.63 17.64
N GLN A 307 -16.74 12.48 18.42
CA GLN A 307 -16.32 12.84 19.76
C GLN A 307 -16.31 11.63 20.70
N THR A 308 -17.30 10.75 20.64
CA THR A 308 -17.33 9.53 21.42
C THR A 308 -16.20 8.57 21.04
N ARG A 309 -15.89 8.42 19.75
CA ARG A 309 -14.78 7.58 19.30
C ARG A 309 -13.41 8.15 19.66
N ILE A 310 -13.22 9.47 19.54
CA ILE A 310 -12.00 10.17 19.98
C ILE A 310 -11.87 10.07 21.51
N ALA A 311 -12.94 10.27 22.26
CA ALA A 311 -12.95 10.10 23.72
C ALA A 311 -12.62 8.65 24.12
N THR A 312 -13.11 7.65 23.39
CA THR A 312 -12.79 6.24 23.62
C THR A 312 -11.33 5.94 23.30
N LEU A 313 -10.79 6.47 22.18
CA LEU A 313 -9.38 6.28 21.80
C LEU A 313 -8.43 6.99 22.78
N ILE A 314 -8.74 8.22 23.17
CA ILE A 314 -7.97 8.97 24.20
C ILE A 314 -8.10 8.28 25.55
N GLY A 315 -9.29 7.81 25.91
CA GLY A 315 -9.53 7.04 27.14
C GLY A 315 -8.72 5.74 27.16
N ASN A 316 -8.71 5.00 26.08
CA ASN A 316 -7.91 3.77 25.95
C ASN A 316 -6.40 4.06 26.00
N GLN A 317 -5.93 5.11 25.36
CA GLN A 317 -4.52 5.51 25.39
C GLN A 317 -4.10 6.04 26.76
N ALA A 318 -4.95 6.80 27.43
CA ALA A 318 -4.74 7.29 28.80
C ALA A 318 -4.77 6.16 29.83
N LEU A 319 -5.53 5.08 29.60
CA LEU A 319 -5.57 3.89 30.44
C LEU A 319 -4.40 2.95 30.20
N MET A 320 -3.86 2.91 28.98
CA MET A 320 -2.72 2.05 28.65
C MET A 320 -1.40 2.52 29.25
N GLN A 321 -1.17 3.84 29.41
CA GLN A 321 0.07 4.37 29.99
C GLN A 321 0.22 3.98 31.50
N PRO A 322 -0.76 4.21 32.37
CA PRO A 322 -0.68 3.74 33.75
C PRO A 322 -0.53 2.22 33.84
N LEU A 323 -1.25 1.47 32.99
CA LEU A 323 -1.20 0.01 32.96
C LEU A 323 0.19 -0.53 32.63
N GLN A 324 0.88 0.08 31.68
CA GLN A 324 2.26 -0.29 31.38
C GLN A 324 3.20 -0.01 32.56
N GLN A 325 3.03 1.13 33.24
CA GLN A 325 3.82 1.46 34.41
C GLN A 325 3.53 0.52 35.59
N ASP A 326 2.28 0.19 35.82
CA ASP A 326 1.88 -0.71 36.88
C ASP A 326 2.33 -2.16 36.64
N LEU A 327 2.24 -2.67 35.40
CA LEU A 327 2.73 -3.99 35.04
C LEU A 327 4.23 -4.16 35.27
N PHE A 328 5.05 -3.12 35.06
CA PHE A 328 6.48 -3.17 35.35
C PHE A 328 6.81 -3.13 36.84
N ALA A 329 5.87 -2.69 37.69
CA ALA A 329 6.04 -2.63 39.13
C ALA A 329 5.57 -3.92 39.84
N LEU A 330 4.84 -4.81 39.18
CA LEU A 330 4.30 -6.04 39.76
C LEU A 330 5.38 -7.11 39.84
N THR A 331 5.40 -7.81 40.97
CA THR A 331 6.46 -8.79 41.28
C THR A 331 5.97 -10.24 41.32
N THR A 332 4.67 -10.47 41.27
CA THR A 332 4.10 -11.80 41.29
C THR A 332 3.14 -12.07 40.14
N ASP A 333 3.08 -13.32 39.66
CA ASP A 333 2.18 -13.74 38.60
C ASP A 333 0.71 -13.47 38.92
N ALA A 334 0.33 -13.56 40.18
CA ALA A 334 -1.03 -13.30 40.64
C ALA A 334 -1.41 -11.82 40.49
N GLU A 335 -0.49 -10.89 40.80
CA GLU A 335 -0.70 -9.45 40.61
C GLU A 335 -0.77 -9.10 39.10
N VAL A 336 0.04 -9.70 38.27
CA VAL A 336 0.02 -9.52 36.79
C VAL A 336 -1.31 -10.00 36.21
N LEU A 337 -1.77 -11.19 36.60
CA LEU A 337 -3.06 -11.75 36.17
C LEU A 337 -4.25 -10.91 36.62
N LEU A 338 -4.20 -10.38 37.84
CA LEU A 338 -5.24 -9.50 38.37
C LEU A 338 -5.30 -8.18 37.58
N ALA A 339 -4.15 -7.55 37.34
CA ALA A 339 -4.04 -6.31 36.57
C ALA A 339 -4.52 -6.48 35.12
N LEU A 340 -4.14 -7.59 34.47
CA LEU A 340 -4.63 -7.93 33.14
C LEU A 340 -6.13 -8.17 33.09
N ARG A 341 -6.70 -8.84 34.10
CA ARG A 341 -8.14 -9.06 34.20
C ARG A 341 -8.92 -7.75 34.33
N GLU A 342 -8.50 -6.87 35.26
CA GLU A 342 -9.19 -5.59 35.48
C GLU A 342 -9.06 -4.69 34.23
N SER A 343 -7.92 -4.70 33.55
CA SER A 343 -7.70 -3.94 32.32
C SER A 343 -8.55 -4.44 31.16
N ALA A 344 -8.62 -5.76 30.97
CA ALA A 344 -9.48 -6.36 29.96
C ALA A 344 -10.98 -6.06 30.24
N ARG A 345 -11.39 -6.06 31.51
CA ARG A 345 -12.75 -5.68 31.90
C ARG A 345 -13.06 -4.23 31.52
N ILE A 346 -12.15 -3.30 31.77
CA ILE A 346 -12.34 -1.87 31.49
C ILE A 346 -12.26 -1.58 29.97
N LEU A 347 -11.29 -2.16 29.27
CA LEU A 347 -11.04 -1.87 27.87
C LEU A 347 -12.04 -2.52 26.91
N PHE A 348 -12.54 -3.70 27.27
CA PHE A 348 -13.40 -4.51 26.40
C PHE A 348 -14.82 -4.73 26.95
N ASP A 349 -15.17 -4.07 28.07
CA ASP A 349 -16.46 -4.19 28.74
C ASP A 349 -16.86 -5.66 29.08
N LEU A 350 -15.85 -6.45 29.46
CA LEU A 350 -16.04 -7.88 29.75
C LEU A 350 -16.50 -8.09 31.20
N ASN A 351 -17.65 -8.76 31.37
CA ASN A 351 -18.20 -9.04 32.71
C ASN A 351 -17.45 -10.18 33.43
N SER A 352 -16.72 -11.02 32.71
CA SER A 352 -15.88 -12.09 33.28
C SER A 352 -14.73 -12.46 32.37
N LEU A 353 -13.55 -12.68 32.96
CA LEU A 353 -12.37 -13.20 32.27
C LEU A 353 -11.77 -14.31 33.15
N ALA A 354 -11.50 -15.46 32.57
CA ALA A 354 -10.85 -16.58 33.21
C ALA A 354 -9.51 -16.89 32.49
N PHE A 355 -8.46 -17.06 33.28
CA PHE A 355 -7.17 -17.55 32.76
C PHE A 355 -7.10 -19.05 33.03
N LEU A 356 -6.81 -19.85 32.02
CA LEU A 356 -6.47 -21.27 32.17
C LEU A 356 -4.95 -21.33 32.33
N LEU A 357 -4.50 -21.70 33.51
CA LEU A 357 -3.09 -21.92 33.86
C LEU A 357 -2.66 -23.34 33.51
#